data_442f05e6940089fc9a7e8a23c06886fb
#
_entry.id   442f05e6940089fc9a7e8a23c06886fb
#
_cell.length_a   1.000
_cell.length_b   1.000
_cell.length_c   1.000
_cell.angle_alpha   90.00
_cell.angle_beta   90.00
_cell.angle_gamma   90.00
#
_symmetry.space_group_name_H-M   'P 1'
#
loop_
_entity.id
_entity.type
_entity.pdbx_description
1 polymer ?
#
loop_
_entity_poly.entity_id
_entity_poly.type
_entity_poly.pdbx_seq_one_letter_code
_entity_poly.pdbx_strand_id
1 'polypeptide(L)'
;MVEEKDETGHLPTGIECVLFIDDEPTLVDIGKQALERLGYEVVTRTSSIEALELFRTKPDQFGLVITDMTMPDMTGERLAKELMQVRPDIPIILCTGFSERITEEKAKGMGIREFVMKPLLMRDLANTVRQVLDE
;
A
#
# COMPACT_ATOMS: atom_id res chain seq x y z
N MET A 1 4.06 13.75 -16.42
CA MET A 1 5.10 14.51 -15.75
C MET A 1 6.46 14.15 -16.30
N VAL A 2 7.10 15.15 -16.88
CA VAL A 2 8.38 14.94 -17.55
C VAL A 2 9.46 14.53 -16.56
N GLU A 3 9.53 15.20 -15.42
CA GLU A 3 10.53 14.91 -14.40
C GLU A 3 10.38 13.51 -13.85
N GLU A 4 9.16 13.13 -13.53
CA GLU A 4 8.87 11.81 -13.01
C GLU A 4 9.23 10.73 -14.03
N LYS A 5 8.93 11.00 -15.30
CA LYS A 5 9.26 10.08 -16.37
C LYS A 5 10.77 9.90 -16.51
N ASP A 6 11.51 10.98 -16.42
CA ASP A 6 12.97 10.92 -16.52
C ASP A 6 13.58 10.18 -15.36
N GLU A 7 12.98 10.30 -14.18
CA GLU A 7 13.47 9.63 -12.97
C GLU A 7 13.11 8.16 -12.92
N THR A 8 12.13 7.72 -13.70
CA THR A 8 11.66 6.34 -13.66
C THR A 8 12.78 5.33 -13.92
N GLY A 9 13.72 5.65 -14.81
CA GLY A 9 14.83 4.76 -15.11
C GLY A 9 15.80 4.55 -13.96
N HIS A 10 15.74 5.41 -12.94
CA HIS A 10 16.61 5.35 -11.76
C HIS A 10 15.87 4.92 -10.50
N LEU A 11 14.58 4.64 -10.59
CA LEU A 11 13.80 4.27 -9.43
C LEU A 11 14.03 2.80 -9.08
N PRO A 12 13.99 2.46 -7.79
CA PRO A 12 14.10 1.06 -7.39
C PRO A 12 12.91 0.24 -7.90
N THR A 13 13.18 -0.99 -8.23
CA THR A 13 12.19 -1.92 -8.78
C THR A 13 12.10 -3.16 -7.89
N GLY A 14 11.15 -4.04 -8.18
CA GLY A 14 10.99 -5.27 -7.43
C GLY A 14 10.15 -6.28 -8.17
N ILE A 15 9.95 -7.43 -7.56
CA ILE A 15 9.19 -8.53 -8.15
C ILE A 15 8.11 -9.08 -7.20
N GLU A 16 8.04 -8.54 -6.01
CA GLU A 16 7.14 -9.05 -4.97
C GLU A 16 5.68 -8.83 -5.36
N CYS A 17 4.79 -9.58 -4.73
CA CYS A 17 3.35 -9.42 -4.93
C CYS A 17 2.79 -8.43 -3.91
N VAL A 18 2.09 -7.43 -4.38
CA VAL A 18 1.54 -6.34 -3.55
C VAL A 18 0.03 -6.36 -3.62
N LEU A 19 -0.62 -6.29 -2.47
CA LEU A 19 -2.07 -6.09 -2.39
C LEU A 19 -2.33 -4.60 -2.19
N PHE A 20 -3.01 -3.98 -3.15
CA PHE A 20 -3.28 -2.54 -3.17
C PHE A 20 -4.77 -2.29 -2.98
N ILE A 21 -5.13 -1.52 -1.98
CA ILE A 21 -6.54 -1.35 -1.58
C ILE A 21 -6.88 0.13 -1.48
N ASP A 22 -7.92 0.55 -2.21
CA ASP A 22 -8.46 1.91 -2.14
C ASP A 22 -9.90 1.83 -2.64
N ASP A 23 -10.82 2.51 -1.99
CA ASP A 23 -12.23 2.47 -2.37
C ASP A 23 -12.55 3.21 -3.67
N GLU A 24 -11.61 4.00 -4.18
CA GLU A 24 -11.77 4.70 -5.45
C GLU A 24 -11.12 3.91 -6.60
N PRO A 25 -11.93 3.39 -7.55
CA PRO A 25 -11.37 2.58 -8.64
C PRO A 25 -10.30 3.28 -9.46
N THR A 26 -10.41 4.59 -9.64
CA THR A 26 -9.42 5.37 -10.39
C THR A 26 -8.07 5.34 -9.68
N LEU A 27 -8.07 5.49 -8.36
CA LEU A 27 -6.81 5.45 -7.58
C LEU A 27 -6.21 4.05 -7.55
N VAL A 28 -7.04 3.03 -7.51
CA VAL A 28 -6.58 1.64 -7.58
C VAL A 28 -5.87 1.39 -8.90
N ASP A 29 -6.43 1.89 -9.99
CA ASP A 29 -5.81 1.75 -11.32
C ASP A 29 -4.47 2.47 -11.40
N ILE A 30 -4.42 3.69 -10.88
CA ILE A 30 -3.18 4.47 -10.89
C ILE A 30 -2.09 3.75 -10.09
N GLY A 31 -2.42 3.29 -8.90
CA GLY A 31 -1.47 2.57 -8.06
C GLY A 31 -1.00 1.27 -8.69
N LYS A 32 -1.92 0.52 -9.28
CA LYS A 32 -1.59 -0.74 -9.95
C LYS A 32 -0.63 -0.50 -11.10
N GLN A 33 -0.93 0.46 -11.98
CA GLN A 33 -0.09 0.73 -13.12
C GLN A 33 1.30 1.20 -12.70
N ALA A 34 1.37 2.05 -11.67
CA ALA A 34 2.65 2.54 -11.17
C ALA A 34 3.52 1.40 -10.65
N LEU A 35 2.94 0.53 -9.84
CA LEU A 35 3.69 -0.59 -9.26
C LEU A 35 4.06 -1.62 -10.32
N GLU A 36 3.19 -1.89 -11.28
CA GLU A 36 3.51 -2.82 -12.35
C GLU A 36 4.64 -2.32 -13.22
N ARG A 37 4.72 -1.01 -13.45
CA ARG A 37 5.83 -0.41 -14.18
C ARG A 37 7.16 -0.58 -13.45
N LEU A 38 7.11 -0.74 -12.13
CA LEU A 38 8.30 -0.98 -11.31
C LEU A 38 8.61 -2.47 -11.17
N GLY A 39 7.82 -3.33 -11.78
CA GLY A 39 8.08 -4.77 -11.82
C GLY A 39 7.24 -5.61 -10.87
N TYR A 40 6.49 -5.00 -9.97
CA TYR A 40 5.72 -5.73 -8.96
C TYR A 40 4.50 -6.41 -9.59
N GLU A 41 4.11 -7.52 -9.00
CA GLU A 41 2.84 -8.15 -9.28
C GLU A 41 1.80 -7.50 -8.36
N VAL A 42 0.67 -7.05 -8.89
CA VAL A 42 -0.29 -6.27 -8.11
C VAL A 42 -1.67 -6.89 -8.16
N VAL A 43 -2.23 -7.13 -6.99
CA VAL A 43 -3.63 -7.54 -6.84
C VAL A 43 -4.34 -6.38 -6.16
N THR A 44 -5.52 -6.01 -6.65
CA THR A 44 -6.24 -4.84 -6.16
C THR A 44 -7.60 -5.22 -5.62
N ARG A 45 -8.08 -4.43 -4.64
CA ARG A 45 -9.46 -4.51 -4.16
C ARG A 45 -9.93 -3.11 -3.85
N THR A 46 -11.22 -2.89 -4.04
CA THR A 46 -11.85 -1.60 -3.73
C THR A 46 -12.67 -1.66 -2.44
N SER A 47 -12.68 -2.79 -1.78
CA SER A 47 -13.37 -2.99 -0.50
C SER A 47 -12.40 -3.56 0.51
N SER A 48 -12.37 -2.95 1.69
CA SER A 48 -11.53 -3.45 2.78
C SER A 48 -11.96 -4.83 3.24
N ILE A 49 -13.25 -5.11 3.21
CA ILE A 49 -13.77 -6.42 3.60
C ILE A 49 -13.34 -7.50 2.61
N GLU A 50 -13.44 -7.20 1.32
CA GLU A 50 -12.99 -8.14 0.28
C GLU A 50 -11.48 -8.37 0.33
N ALA A 51 -10.74 -7.32 0.62
CA ALA A 51 -9.29 -7.42 0.78
C ALA A 51 -8.92 -8.35 1.94
N LEU A 52 -9.62 -8.19 3.06
CA LEU A 52 -9.37 -9.02 4.24
C LEU A 52 -9.71 -10.49 3.95
N GLU A 53 -10.83 -10.74 3.28
CA GLU A 53 -11.22 -12.11 2.92
C GLU A 53 -10.17 -12.76 2.02
N LEU A 54 -9.70 -12.02 1.02
CA LEU A 54 -8.66 -12.52 0.12
C LEU A 54 -7.39 -12.84 0.90
N PHE A 55 -6.98 -11.94 1.78
CA PHE A 55 -5.75 -12.10 2.54
C PHE A 55 -5.85 -13.32 3.47
N ARG A 56 -7.00 -13.53 4.11
CA ARG A 56 -7.21 -14.69 4.97
C ARG A 56 -7.09 -16.01 4.21
N THR A 57 -7.51 -16.00 2.95
CA THR A 57 -7.44 -17.19 2.11
C THR A 57 -6.02 -17.52 1.70
N LYS A 58 -5.22 -16.49 1.41
CA LYS A 58 -3.86 -16.67 0.87
C LYS A 58 -2.88 -15.70 1.55
N PRO A 59 -2.68 -15.82 2.86
CA PRO A 59 -1.86 -14.84 3.59
C PRO A 59 -0.40 -14.81 3.14
N ASP A 60 0.11 -15.91 2.60
CA ASP A 60 1.51 -15.98 2.18
C ASP A 60 1.74 -15.49 0.76
N GLN A 61 0.68 -15.17 0.04
CA GLN A 61 0.79 -14.70 -1.34
C GLN A 61 1.45 -13.32 -1.42
N PHE A 62 1.20 -12.48 -0.44
CA PHE A 62 1.56 -11.06 -0.52
C PHE A 62 2.83 -10.76 0.28
N GLY A 63 3.74 -10.01 -0.34
CA GLY A 63 4.92 -9.50 0.35
C GLY A 63 4.69 -8.14 0.98
N LEU A 64 3.61 -7.45 0.59
CA LEU A 64 3.32 -6.10 1.05
C LEU A 64 1.84 -5.80 0.85
N VAL A 65 1.28 -5.00 1.77
CA VAL A 65 -0.06 -4.45 1.61
C VAL A 65 0.03 -2.93 1.62
N ILE A 66 -0.61 -2.29 0.66
CA ILE A 66 -0.74 -0.83 0.62
C ILE A 66 -2.22 -0.53 0.66
N THR A 67 -2.67 0.22 1.65
CA THR A 67 -4.08 0.51 1.83
C THR A 67 -4.34 1.98 2.08
N ASP A 68 -5.45 2.48 1.54
CA ASP A 68 -5.94 3.80 1.87
C ASP A 68 -6.35 3.85 3.34
N MET A 69 -6.23 5.01 3.95
CA MET A 69 -6.60 5.23 5.34
C MET A 69 -8.11 5.30 5.51
N THR A 70 -8.79 6.00 4.63
CA THR A 70 -10.23 6.27 4.76
C THR A 70 -11.04 5.48 3.75
N MET A 71 -11.80 4.51 4.24
CA MET A 71 -12.67 3.66 3.42
C MET A 71 -13.99 3.46 4.17
N PRO A 72 -15.12 3.30 3.45
CA PRO A 72 -16.43 3.33 4.10
C PRO A 72 -16.72 2.17 5.05
N ASP A 73 -16.31 0.96 4.70
CA ASP A 73 -16.67 -0.21 5.51
C ASP A 73 -15.73 -0.46 6.66
N MET A 74 -14.46 -0.22 6.44
CA MET A 74 -13.43 -0.45 7.44
C MET A 74 -12.27 0.46 7.09
N THR A 75 -11.80 1.24 8.06
CA THR A 75 -10.67 2.14 7.84
C THR A 75 -9.40 1.33 7.55
N GLY A 76 -8.44 1.95 6.89
CA GLY A 76 -7.15 1.31 6.65
C GLY A 76 -6.44 0.94 7.93
N GLU A 77 -6.60 1.75 8.96
CA GLU A 77 -6.06 1.49 10.28
C GLU A 77 -6.62 0.19 10.87
N ARG A 78 -7.94 0.03 10.82
CA ARG A 78 -8.58 -1.18 11.30
C ARG A 78 -8.24 -2.39 10.44
N LEU A 79 -8.23 -2.20 9.12
CA LEU A 79 -7.84 -3.27 8.20
C LEU A 79 -6.42 -3.75 8.52
N ALA A 80 -5.50 -2.83 8.77
CA ALA A 80 -4.13 -3.19 9.11
C ALA A 80 -4.07 -4.08 10.35
N LYS A 81 -4.85 -3.76 11.38
CA LYS A 81 -4.91 -4.59 12.59
C LYS A 81 -5.40 -5.99 12.28
N GLU A 82 -6.45 -6.09 11.47
CA GLU A 82 -7.02 -7.40 11.11
C GLU A 82 -6.02 -8.22 10.28
N LEU A 83 -5.33 -7.57 9.34
CA LEU A 83 -4.32 -8.25 8.54
C LEU A 83 -3.17 -8.77 9.39
N MET A 84 -2.74 -7.99 10.36
CA MET A 84 -1.65 -8.38 11.26
C MET A 84 -2.07 -9.47 12.24
N GLN A 85 -3.36 -9.63 12.50
CA GLN A 85 -3.84 -10.78 13.28
C GLN A 85 -3.73 -12.06 12.48
N VAL A 86 -3.90 -12.00 11.17
CA VAL A 86 -3.76 -13.15 10.29
C VAL A 86 -2.29 -13.48 10.08
N ARG A 87 -1.48 -12.47 9.84
CA ARG A 87 -0.04 -12.64 9.60
C ARG A 87 0.72 -11.48 10.23
N PRO A 88 1.29 -11.68 11.43
CA PRO A 88 1.90 -10.58 12.20
C PRO A 88 3.06 -9.86 11.52
N ASP A 89 3.77 -10.51 10.61
CA ASP A 89 4.93 -9.93 9.95
C ASP A 89 4.63 -9.28 8.59
N ILE A 90 3.35 -9.18 8.20
CA ILE A 90 3.03 -8.56 6.92
C ILE A 90 3.38 -7.06 6.94
N PRO A 91 4.23 -6.57 6.03
CA PRO A 91 4.50 -5.15 5.95
C PRO A 91 3.29 -4.41 5.40
N ILE A 92 2.95 -3.28 6.01
CA ILE A 92 1.81 -2.47 5.61
C ILE A 92 2.22 -1.02 5.46
N ILE A 93 1.80 -0.41 4.35
CA ILE A 93 1.97 1.01 4.08
C ILE A 93 0.57 1.63 4.02
N LEU A 94 0.36 2.74 4.72
CA LEU A 94 -0.89 3.51 4.65
C LEU A 94 -0.75 4.67 3.69
N CYS A 95 -1.76 4.88 2.86
CA CYS A 95 -1.87 6.07 2.02
C CYS A 95 -2.80 7.07 2.71
N THR A 96 -2.33 8.28 2.95
CA THR A 96 -3.06 9.29 3.71
C THR A 96 -3.17 10.60 2.96
N GLY A 97 -4.19 11.39 3.24
CA GLY A 97 -4.36 12.73 2.72
C GLY A 97 -4.26 13.77 3.83
N PHE A 98 -4.38 15.04 3.45
CA PHE A 98 -4.24 16.14 4.41
C PHE A 98 -5.28 16.12 5.52
N SER A 99 -6.49 15.65 5.22
CA SER A 99 -7.58 15.66 6.18
C SER A 99 -7.54 14.51 7.17
N GLU A 100 -6.64 13.58 7.01
CA GLU A 100 -6.61 12.39 7.83
C GLU A 100 -5.82 12.61 9.10
N ARG A 101 -6.26 12.00 10.18
CA ARG A 101 -5.88 12.34 11.54
C ARG A 101 -5.03 11.29 12.24
N ILE A 102 -4.27 10.55 11.48
CA ILE A 102 -3.33 9.64 12.11
C ILE A 102 -1.94 10.25 12.12
N THR A 103 -1.22 10.11 13.22
CA THR A 103 0.16 10.55 13.29
C THR A 103 1.07 9.40 12.89
N GLU A 104 2.25 9.72 12.46
CA GLU A 104 3.27 8.72 12.13
C GLU A 104 3.59 7.85 13.35
N GLU A 105 3.69 8.46 14.52
CA GLU A 105 3.95 7.74 15.75
C GLU A 105 2.87 6.71 16.03
N LYS A 106 1.61 7.11 15.88
CA LYS A 106 0.49 6.22 16.14
C LYS A 106 0.49 5.04 15.16
N ALA A 107 0.69 5.32 13.89
CA ALA A 107 0.73 4.29 12.87
C ALA A 107 1.86 3.29 13.12
N LYS A 108 3.03 3.77 13.43
CA LYS A 108 4.18 2.91 13.72
C LYS A 108 3.99 2.13 15.01
N GLY A 109 3.36 2.73 15.99
CA GLY A 109 3.00 2.05 17.23
C GLY A 109 2.03 0.89 17.03
N MET A 110 1.25 0.92 15.95
CA MET A 110 0.34 -0.15 15.58
C MET A 110 1.02 -1.24 14.74
N GLY A 111 2.26 -1.03 14.30
CA GLY A 111 2.99 -1.97 13.47
C GLY A 111 2.99 -1.62 11.98
N ILE A 112 2.39 -0.51 11.60
CA ILE A 112 2.43 -0.03 10.22
C ILE A 112 3.84 0.48 9.93
N ARG A 113 4.42 0.04 8.82
CA ARG A 113 5.82 0.31 8.51
C ARG A 113 6.07 1.71 8.03
N GLU A 114 5.18 2.23 7.20
CA GLU A 114 5.40 3.55 6.60
C GLU A 114 4.09 4.13 6.08
N PHE A 115 4.10 5.43 5.72
CA PHE A 115 2.97 6.06 5.05
C PHE A 115 3.43 6.66 3.73
N VAL A 116 2.48 6.85 2.81
CA VAL A 116 2.67 7.62 1.59
C VAL A 116 1.56 8.66 1.54
N MET A 117 1.90 9.91 1.28
CA MET A 117 0.92 10.99 1.18
C MET A 117 0.29 11.00 -0.21
N LYS A 118 -1.01 11.25 -0.24
CA LYS A 118 -1.71 11.50 -1.51
C LYS A 118 -1.48 12.93 -1.96
N PRO A 119 -1.40 13.20 -3.26
CA PRO A 119 -1.52 12.25 -4.37
C PRO A 119 -0.29 11.35 -4.48
N LEU A 120 -0.49 10.13 -4.95
CA LEU A 120 0.61 9.16 -5.06
C LEU A 120 1.54 9.55 -6.20
N LEU A 121 2.79 9.81 -5.85
CA LEU A 121 3.84 10.09 -6.83
C LEU A 121 4.69 8.84 -7.01
N MET A 122 5.03 8.53 -8.24
CA MET A 122 5.76 7.31 -8.56
C MET A 122 7.07 7.20 -7.78
N ARG A 123 7.81 8.30 -7.65
CA ARG A 123 9.08 8.32 -6.93
C ARG A 123 8.88 7.98 -5.45
N ASP A 124 7.90 8.60 -4.80
CA ASP A 124 7.63 8.37 -3.38
C ASP A 124 7.20 6.92 -3.16
N LEU A 125 6.33 6.44 -4.02
CA LEU A 125 5.85 5.07 -3.94
C LEU A 125 6.98 4.07 -4.15
N ALA A 126 7.79 4.26 -5.18
CA ALA A 126 8.90 3.37 -5.49
C ALA A 126 9.90 3.28 -4.34
N ASN A 127 10.28 4.43 -3.80
CA ASN A 127 11.27 4.49 -2.72
C ASN A 127 10.71 3.90 -1.41
N THR A 128 9.47 4.23 -1.07
CA THR A 128 8.85 3.75 0.16
C THR A 128 8.64 2.24 0.13
N VAL A 129 8.16 1.72 -1.00
CA VAL A 129 7.94 0.29 -1.16
C VAL A 129 9.26 -0.47 -1.02
N ARG A 130 10.30 -0.01 -1.69
CA ARG A 130 11.59 -0.69 -1.62
C ARG A 130 12.20 -0.62 -0.23
N GLN A 131 12.09 0.52 0.43
CA GLN A 131 12.56 0.68 1.80
C GLN A 131 11.89 -0.32 2.73
N VAL A 132 10.57 -0.44 2.65
CA VAL A 132 9.80 -1.32 3.52
C VAL A 132 10.12 -2.80 3.23
N LEU A 133 10.21 -3.17 1.96
CA LEU A 133 10.48 -4.56 1.59
C LEU A 133 11.89 -5.01 1.94
N ASP A 134 12.82 -4.07 2.02
CA ASP A 134 14.23 -4.37 2.32
C ASP A 134 14.54 -4.35 3.82
N GLU A 135 13.57 -4.00 4.64
CA GLU A 135 13.77 -3.99 6.10
C GLU A 135 13.98 -5.39 6.70
#